data_7899fe6002dc405a5278663d8d919158
#
_entry.id   7899fe6002dc405a5278663d8d919158
#
_cell.length_a   1.000
_cell.length_b   1.000
_cell.length_c   1.000
_cell.angle_alpha   90.00
_cell.angle_beta   90.00
_cell.angle_gamma   90.00
#
_symmetry.space_group_name_H-M   'P 1'
#
loop_
_entity.id
_entity.type
_entity.pdbx_description
1 polymer ?
#
loop_
_entity_poly.entity_id
_entity_poly.type
_entity_poly.pdbx_seq_one_letter_code
_entity_poly.pdbx_strand_id
1 'polypeptide(L)'
;RANPGSSKAFIIADAKDPDMAFGVSAPGHRRYLSAKGSHPAQFSPELWTRDEFGHRNLPELLDIIREVVAQGLVDIVLMSAHVNEQLTIKEGLFRDSHITPAARANDATDVWAARHGNYLSHAAQPFRSASIDHIQCGKLDCDRDDGDFPGANLGLYSITYLNDLEQDKRTLEAFHAFREEAERKRFRYFLEVFDPNVDSGIPP
;
A
#
# COMPACT_ATOMS: atom_id res chain seq x y z
N ARG A 1 -9.23 -10.00 -16.63
CA ARG A 1 -10.06 -11.21 -16.85
C ARG A 1 -10.99 -10.98 -18.02
N ALA A 2 -11.10 -11.97 -18.96
CA ALA A 2 -11.72 -11.77 -20.26
C ALA A 2 -13.25 -11.53 -20.23
N ASN A 3 -13.94 -11.91 -19.16
CA ASN A 3 -15.41 -11.77 -19.04
C ASN A 3 -15.84 -11.42 -17.61
N PRO A 4 -15.70 -10.18 -17.17
CA PRO A 4 -16.03 -9.80 -15.80
C PRO A 4 -17.53 -9.97 -15.48
N GLY A 5 -18.43 -9.84 -16.43
CA GLY A 5 -19.88 -9.97 -16.22
C GLY A 5 -20.40 -11.41 -16.05
N SER A 6 -19.62 -12.42 -16.44
CA SER A 6 -20.00 -13.83 -16.33
C SER A 6 -19.29 -14.58 -15.19
N SER A 7 -18.28 -13.98 -14.57
CA SER A 7 -17.52 -14.60 -13.50
C SER A 7 -18.17 -14.37 -12.14
N LYS A 8 -18.36 -15.45 -11.39
CA LYS A 8 -18.72 -15.39 -9.97
C LYS A 8 -17.49 -15.23 -9.06
N ALA A 9 -16.28 -15.23 -9.63
CA ALA A 9 -15.05 -15.03 -8.90
C ALA A 9 -14.82 -13.55 -8.64
N PHE A 10 -14.34 -13.22 -7.47
CA PHE A 10 -13.87 -11.89 -7.07
C PHE A 10 -12.35 -11.90 -6.90
N ILE A 11 -11.75 -10.70 -6.91
CA ILE A 11 -10.32 -10.51 -6.72
C ILE A 11 -10.09 -10.24 -5.23
N ILE A 12 -9.17 -10.98 -4.63
CA ILE A 12 -8.72 -10.75 -3.26
C ILE A 12 -7.41 -9.95 -3.34
N ALA A 13 -7.47 -8.71 -2.88
CA ALA A 13 -6.28 -7.86 -2.72
C ALA A 13 -5.92 -7.75 -1.23
N ASP A 14 -4.67 -8.06 -0.92
CA ASP A 14 -4.13 -7.95 0.44
C ASP A 14 -3.27 -6.69 0.54
N ALA A 15 -3.68 -5.74 1.38
CA ALA A 15 -2.94 -4.50 1.63
C ALA A 15 -1.80 -4.76 2.61
N LYS A 16 -0.58 -4.65 2.12
CA LYS A 16 0.68 -4.84 2.85
C LYS A 16 1.59 -3.61 2.75
N ASP A 17 0.98 -2.45 2.91
CA ASP A 17 1.63 -1.14 2.88
C ASP A 17 1.59 -0.37 4.23
N PRO A 18 1.57 -1.05 5.40
CA PRO A 18 1.50 -0.34 6.69
C PRO A 18 2.77 0.46 7.00
N ASP A 19 3.88 0.16 6.36
CA ASP A 19 5.12 0.92 6.46
C ASP A 19 4.96 2.38 5.99
N MET A 20 3.99 2.66 5.13
CA MET A 20 3.65 4.02 4.74
C MET A 20 3.00 4.81 5.87
N ALA A 21 2.11 4.19 6.65
CA ALA A 21 1.44 4.84 7.78
C ALA A 21 2.31 4.85 9.04
N PHE A 22 3.04 3.77 9.31
CA PHE A 22 3.75 3.54 10.57
C PHE A 22 5.27 3.55 10.40
N GLY A 23 5.76 3.85 9.20
CA GLY A 23 7.16 3.75 8.85
C GLY A 23 7.61 2.28 8.83
N VAL A 24 8.73 2.00 9.48
CA VAL A 24 9.28 0.63 9.55
C VAL A 24 8.58 -0.24 10.60
N SER A 25 7.51 0.24 11.22
CA SER A 25 6.78 -0.49 12.24
C SER A 25 5.27 -0.38 12.02
N ALA A 26 4.60 -1.52 12.03
CA ALA A 26 3.16 -1.61 11.86
C ALA A 26 2.53 -2.22 13.12
N PRO A 27 1.28 -1.86 13.46
CA PRO A 27 0.53 -2.53 14.51
C PRO A 27 0.46 -4.04 14.24
N GLY A 28 0.68 -4.84 15.25
CA GLY A 28 0.61 -6.28 15.12
C GLY A 28 0.84 -6.97 16.44
N HIS A 29 0.78 -8.29 16.40
CA HIS A 29 1.12 -9.09 17.58
C HIS A 29 2.54 -8.81 18.00
N ARG A 30 2.75 -8.40 19.24
CA ARG A 30 4.07 -8.31 19.82
C ARG A 30 4.65 -9.70 19.89
N ARG A 31 5.66 -9.99 19.09
CA ARG A 31 6.46 -11.17 19.28
C ARG A 31 7.36 -10.90 20.48
N TYR A 32 6.98 -11.40 21.64
CA TYR A 32 7.92 -11.46 22.77
C TYR A 32 8.98 -12.47 22.40
N LEU A 33 10.12 -12.00 21.96
CA LEU A 33 11.32 -12.80 22.02
C LEU A 33 11.65 -12.96 23.51
N SER A 34 11.20 -14.04 24.11
CA SER A 34 11.72 -14.39 25.41
C SER A 34 13.22 -14.63 25.26
N ALA A 35 14.01 -14.27 26.26
CA ALA A 35 15.45 -14.50 26.30
C ALA A 35 15.85 -16.00 26.17
N LYS A 36 14.89 -16.89 26.01
CA LYS A 36 15.04 -18.34 25.86
C LYS A 36 14.43 -18.90 24.57
N GLY A 37 14.10 -18.09 23.57
CA GLY A 37 13.62 -18.59 22.28
C GLY A 37 12.25 -19.27 22.30
N SER A 38 11.47 -19.12 23.37
CA SER A 38 10.10 -19.64 23.42
C SER A 38 9.18 -18.78 22.57
N HIS A 39 8.29 -19.43 21.81
CA HIS A 39 7.29 -18.75 21.01
C HIS A 39 6.46 -17.80 21.86
N PRO A 40 6.11 -16.61 21.34
CA PRO A 40 5.22 -15.69 22.02
C PRO A 40 3.88 -16.37 22.23
N ALA A 41 3.35 -16.21 23.42
CA ALA A 41 1.98 -16.60 23.67
C ALA A 41 1.08 -15.79 22.73
N GLN A 42 0.21 -16.47 21.99
CA GLN A 42 -0.83 -15.84 21.21
C GLN A 42 -1.92 -15.41 22.16
N PHE A 43 -1.96 -14.13 22.46
CA PHE A 43 -3.03 -13.57 23.27
C PHE A 43 -4.15 -13.07 22.35
N SER A 44 -5.36 -13.24 22.81
CA SER A 44 -6.50 -12.61 22.18
C SER A 44 -6.35 -11.08 22.26
N PRO A 45 -6.61 -10.33 21.17
CA PRO A 45 -6.46 -8.86 21.17
C PRO A 45 -7.22 -8.16 22.29
N GLU A 46 -8.33 -8.73 22.75
CA GLU A 46 -9.15 -8.20 23.82
C GLU A 46 -8.47 -8.24 25.19
N LEU A 47 -7.43 -9.06 25.33
CA LEU A 47 -6.66 -9.19 26.56
C LEU A 47 -5.41 -8.31 26.62
N TRP A 48 -5.17 -7.53 25.56
CA TRP A 48 -3.98 -6.73 25.46
C TRP A 48 -4.18 -5.38 26.11
N THR A 49 -3.20 -5.00 26.90
CA THR A 49 -3.08 -3.62 27.32
C THR A 49 -2.55 -2.76 26.17
N ARG A 50 -2.79 -1.46 26.22
CA ARG A 50 -2.32 -0.52 25.18
C ARG A 50 -0.80 -0.60 24.95
N ASP A 51 -0.03 -0.99 25.96
CA ASP A 51 1.42 -1.13 25.90
C ASP A 51 1.88 -2.47 25.29
N GLU A 52 0.99 -3.43 25.14
CA GLU A 52 1.26 -4.74 24.55
C GLU A 52 1.08 -4.76 23.06
N PHE A 53 0.46 -3.74 22.47
CA PHE A 53 0.43 -3.54 21.01
C PHE A 53 1.86 -3.27 20.53
N GLY A 54 2.50 -4.32 20.05
CA GLY A 54 3.81 -4.20 19.42
C GLY A 54 3.68 -3.64 18.02
N HIS A 55 4.78 -3.10 17.55
CA HIS A 55 4.93 -2.72 16.16
C HIS A 55 5.92 -3.66 15.51
N ARG A 56 5.61 -4.14 14.33
CA ARG A 56 6.55 -4.95 13.54
C ARG A 56 7.57 -4.03 12.89
N ASN A 57 8.80 -4.48 12.83
CA ASN A 57 9.84 -3.81 12.07
C ASN A 57 9.78 -4.21 10.59
N LEU A 58 10.54 -3.53 9.75
CA LEU A 58 10.55 -3.80 8.31
C LEU A 58 10.92 -5.25 7.95
N PRO A 59 11.96 -5.88 8.50
CA PRO A 59 12.23 -7.30 8.25
C PRO A 59 11.05 -8.22 8.54
N GLU A 60 10.35 -8.02 9.65
CA GLU A 60 9.16 -8.80 10.00
C GLU A 60 8.01 -8.59 9.02
N LEU A 61 7.83 -7.36 8.49
CA LEU A 61 6.85 -7.08 7.44
C LEU A 61 7.20 -7.82 6.15
N LEU A 62 8.45 -7.80 5.74
CA LEU A 62 8.91 -8.53 4.55
C LEU A 62 8.68 -10.04 4.69
N ASP A 63 8.93 -10.62 5.87
CA ASP A 63 8.67 -12.04 6.15
C ASP A 63 7.18 -12.38 6.05
N ILE A 64 6.30 -11.53 6.56
CA ILE A 64 4.85 -11.71 6.42
C ILE A 64 4.43 -11.73 4.95
N ILE A 65 4.98 -10.84 4.14
CA ILE A 65 4.65 -10.80 2.70
C ILE A 65 5.12 -12.06 2.00
N ARG A 66 6.32 -12.57 2.33
CA ARG A 66 6.81 -13.85 1.82
C ARG A 66 5.87 -15.01 2.20
N GLU A 67 5.40 -15.04 3.44
CA GLU A 67 4.44 -16.04 3.91
C GLU A 67 3.11 -15.96 3.14
N VAL A 68 2.57 -14.76 2.92
CA VAL A 68 1.34 -14.55 2.14
C VAL A 68 1.50 -15.02 0.70
N VAL A 69 2.62 -14.70 0.07
CA VAL A 69 2.91 -15.15 -1.31
C VAL A 69 3.05 -16.66 -1.37
N ALA A 70 3.73 -17.26 -0.40
CA ALA A 70 3.88 -18.73 -0.32
C ALA A 70 2.55 -19.46 -0.10
N GLN A 71 1.59 -18.84 0.60
CA GLN A 71 0.25 -19.43 0.79
C GLN A 71 -0.57 -19.44 -0.50
N GLY A 72 -0.38 -18.47 -1.39
CA GLY A 72 -1.07 -18.41 -2.67
C GLY A 72 -2.60 -18.20 -2.60
N LEU A 73 -3.11 -17.59 -1.52
CA LEU A 73 -4.55 -17.43 -1.28
C LEU A 73 -5.14 -16.11 -1.77
N VAL A 74 -4.30 -15.18 -2.20
CA VAL A 74 -4.69 -13.86 -2.67
C VAL A 74 -4.35 -13.67 -4.15
N ASP A 75 -5.04 -12.74 -4.81
CA ASP A 75 -4.78 -12.40 -6.23
C ASP A 75 -3.79 -11.25 -6.38
N ILE A 76 -3.79 -10.33 -5.43
CA ILE A 76 -2.96 -9.12 -5.45
C ILE A 76 -2.34 -8.92 -4.06
N VAL A 77 -1.07 -8.53 -4.02
CA VAL A 77 -0.42 -7.99 -2.81
C VAL A 77 -0.01 -6.56 -3.08
N LEU A 78 -0.61 -5.63 -2.33
CA LEU A 78 -0.31 -4.20 -2.39
C LEU A 78 0.78 -3.86 -1.37
N MET A 79 1.83 -3.20 -1.83
CA MET A 79 3.01 -2.85 -1.04
C MET A 79 3.33 -1.36 -1.18
N SER A 80 4.16 -0.82 -0.29
CA SER A 80 4.82 0.45 -0.55
C SER A 80 5.79 0.32 -1.73
N ALA A 81 6.15 1.45 -2.37
CA ALA A 81 7.16 1.45 -3.42
C ALA A 81 8.50 0.89 -2.93
N HIS A 82 8.87 1.16 -1.68
CA HIS A 82 10.09 0.62 -1.07
C HIS A 82 10.04 -0.91 -0.93
N VAL A 83 8.96 -1.46 -0.40
CA VAL A 83 8.78 -2.92 -0.23
C VAL A 83 8.71 -3.61 -1.59
N ASN A 84 8.04 -3.02 -2.58
CA ASN A 84 8.04 -3.50 -3.96
C ASN A 84 9.48 -3.59 -4.52
N GLU A 85 10.32 -2.58 -4.28
CA GLU A 85 11.73 -2.63 -4.70
C GLU A 85 12.47 -3.81 -4.05
N GLN A 86 12.29 -4.04 -2.75
CA GLN A 86 12.97 -5.12 -2.04
C GLN A 86 12.49 -6.51 -2.51
N LEU A 87 11.17 -6.76 -2.46
CA LEU A 87 10.63 -8.10 -2.67
C LEU A 87 10.38 -8.43 -4.14
N THR A 88 9.88 -7.47 -4.93
CA THR A 88 9.54 -7.73 -6.33
C THR A 88 10.76 -7.61 -7.22
N ILE A 89 11.51 -6.49 -7.11
CA ILE A 89 12.62 -6.20 -8.02
C ILE A 89 13.89 -6.96 -7.62
N LYS A 90 14.35 -6.79 -6.38
CA LYS A 90 15.64 -7.36 -5.93
C LYS A 90 15.56 -8.84 -5.66
N GLU A 91 14.52 -9.28 -4.96
CA GLU A 91 14.36 -10.69 -4.57
C GLU A 91 13.66 -11.52 -5.66
N GLY A 92 12.80 -10.92 -6.47
CA GLY A 92 12.04 -11.62 -7.50
C GLY A 92 10.94 -12.52 -6.93
N LEU A 93 10.40 -12.19 -5.76
CA LEU A 93 9.47 -13.03 -5.00
C LEU A 93 8.22 -13.45 -5.80
N PHE A 94 7.79 -12.64 -6.77
CA PHE A 94 6.56 -12.90 -7.52
C PHE A 94 6.78 -13.59 -8.88
N ARG A 95 8.02 -13.92 -9.26
CA ARG A 95 8.34 -14.44 -10.62
C ARG A 95 7.59 -15.73 -10.96
N ASP A 96 7.50 -16.64 -10.01
CA ASP A 96 6.84 -17.93 -10.18
C ASP A 96 5.47 -17.99 -9.48
N SER A 97 4.91 -16.83 -9.12
CA SER A 97 3.64 -16.72 -8.43
C SER A 97 2.53 -16.25 -9.38
N HIS A 98 1.31 -16.74 -9.17
CA HIS A 98 0.12 -16.19 -9.83
C HIS A 98 -0.35 -14.87 -9.23
N ILE A 99 0.22 -14.47 -8.09
CA ILE A 99 -0.13 -13.26 -7.37
C ILE A 99 0.46 -12.05 -8.11
N THR A 100 -0.34 -11.04 -8.33
CA THR A 100 0.09 -9.80 -8.96
C THR A 100 0.64 -8.85 -7.91
N PRO A 101 1.91 -8.43 -7.98
CA PRO A 101 2.42 -7.36 -7.15
C PRO A 101 1.79 -6.03 -7.54
N ALA A 102 1.39 -5.24 -6.55
CA ALA A 102 0.91 -3.88 -6.71
C ALA A 102 1.65 -2.94 -5.76
N ALA A 103 1.77 -1.67 -6.14
CA ALA A 103 2.43 -0.67 -5.30
C ALA A 103 1.55 0.54 -5.06
N ARG A 104 1.73 1.20 -3.92
CA ARG A 104 1.15 2.53 -3.68
C ARG A 104 1.70 3.50 -4.73
N ALA A 105 0.82 4.09 -5.50
CA ALA A 105 1.18 5.06 -6.54
C ALA A 105 1.18 6.50 -6.02
N ASN A 106 0.49 6.76 -4.91
CA ASN A 106 0.59 8.00 -4.16
C ASN A 106 0.50 7.75 -2.66
N ASP A 107 0.94 8.74 -1.93
CA ASP A 107 0.84 8.85 -0.48
C ASP A 107 -0.23 9.89 -0.12
N ALA A 108 -0.58 9.97 1.15
CA ALA A 108 -1.42 11.03 1.68
C ALA A 108 -0.96 11.41 3.10
N THR A 109 -1.31 12.58 3.56
CA THR A 109 -0.92 13.06 4.90
C THR A 109 -1.49 12.24 6.04
N ASP A 110 -2.53 11.46 5.81
CA ASP A 110 -3.08 10.49 6.75
C ASP A 110 -2.07 9.41 7.16
N VAL A 111 -1.03 9.13 6.36
CA VAL A 111 0.06 8.23 6.78
C VAL A 111 0.83 8.74 8.02
N TRP A 112 0.69 10.01 8.34
CA TRP A 112 1.30 10.62 9.54
C TRP A 112 0.46 10.47 10.79
N ALA A 113 -0.80 10.04 10.68
CA ALA A 113 -1.74 9.94 11.79
C ALA A 113 -1.21 9.11 12.97
N ALA A 114 -0.49 8.03 12.67
CA ALA A 114 0.04 7.11 13.68
C ALA A 114 1.29 7.64 14.42
N ARG A 115 1.89 8.73 13.94
CA ARG A 115 3.14 9.28 14.47
C ARG A 115 3.00 10.74 14.87
N HIS A 116 2.08 11.04 15.75
CA HIS A 116 1.75 12.42 16.11
C HIS A 116 1.09 13.22 14.99
N GLY A 117 0.56 12.52 14.00
CA GLY A 117 -0.27 13.14 12.98
C GLY A 117 -1.58 13.63 13.56
N ASN A 118 -2.21 14.51 12.83
CA ASN A 118 -3.46 15.17 13.20
C ASN A 118 -4.58 14.83 12.21
N TYR A 119 -4.62 13.58 11.81
CA TYR A 119 -5.57 13.00 10.85
C TYR A 119 -7.03 13.40 11.10
N LEU A 120 -7.44 13.46 12.37
CA LEU A 120 -8.81 13.83 12.75
C LEU A 120 -9.09 15.35 12.73
N SER A 121 -8.08 16.16 12.53
CA SER A 121 -8.19 17.63 12.62
C SER A 121 -7.63 18.38 11.42
N HIS A 122 -6.95 17.71 10.52
CA HIS A 122 -6.37 18.30 9.32
C HIS A 122 -6.76 17.47 8.10
N ALA A 123 -7.18 18.20 7.08
CA ALA A 123 -7.59 17.62 5.81
C ALA A 123 -6.45 16.84 5.14
N ALA A 124 -6.76 15.65 4.62
CA ALA A 124 -5.80 14.81 3.90
C ALA A 124 -5.29 15.51 2.64
N GLN A 125 -3.98 15.44 2.42
CA GLN A 125 -3.30 16.03 1.27
C GLN A 125 -2.56 14.92 0.51
N PRO A 126 -2.96 14.59 -0.73
CA PRO A 126 -2.26 13.58 -1.52
C PRO A 126 -0.91 14.12 -2.01
N PHE A 127 0.10 13.26 -2.00
CA PHE A 127 1.41 13.54 -2.59
C PHE A 127 2.04 12.25 -3.11
N ARG A 128 3.16 12.35 -3.81
CA ARG A 128 3.87 11.17 -4.33
C ARG A 128 5.30 11.18 -3.85
N SER A 129 5.76 10.04 -3.34
CA SER A 129 7.14 9.82 -2.93
C SER A 129 7.93 8.96 -3.92
N ALA A 130 7.25 8.32 -4.88
CA ALA A 130 7.88 7.51 -5.92
C ALA A 130 7.29 7.80 -7.31
N SER A 131 8.13 7.78 -8.34
CA SER A 131 7.69 7.81 -9.75
C SER A 131 7.23 6.43 -10.20
N ILE A 132 6.50 6.38 -11.30
CA ILE A 132 6.11 5.09 -11.93
C ILE A 132 7.35 4.32 -12.39
N ASP A 133 8.34 5.00 -12.94
CA ASP A 133 9.63 4.39 -13.31
C ASP A 133 10.30 3.68 -12.13
N HIS A 134 10.27 4.30 -10.97
CA HIS A 134 10.81 3.69 -9.76
C HIS A 134 10.02 2.44 -9.33
N ILE A 135 8.70 2.50 -9.40
CA ILE A 135 7.84 1.36 -9.09
C ILE A 135 8.08 0.20 -10.05
N GLN A 136 8.18 0.48 -11.34
CA GLN A 136 8.36 -0.53 -12.38
C GLN A 136 9.78 -1.12 -12.42
N CYS A 137 10.80 -0.30 -12.20
CA CYS A 137 12.19 -0.67 -12.45
C CYS A 137 13.16 -0.43 -11.29
N GLY A 138 12.77 0.25 -10.22
CA GLY A 138 13.68 0.68 -9.15
C GLY A 138 14.70 1.74 -9.60
N LYS A 139 14.39 2.50 -10.64
CA LYS A 139 15.27 3.50 -11.27
C LYS A 139 14.51 4.79 -11.56
N LEU A 140 15.24 5.87 -11.80
CA LEU A 140 14.62 7.14 -12.18
C LEU A 140 14.04 7.11 -13.60
N ASP A 141 14.70 6.36 -14.49
CA ASP A 141 14.27 6.17 -15.88
C ASP A 141 14.10 4.67 -16.14
N CYS A 142 12.91 4.28 -16.50
CA CYS A 142 12.55 2.90 -16.84
C CYS A 142 12.21 2.81 -18.33
N ASP A 143 13.25 2.61 -19.15
CA ASP A 143 13.13 2.49 -20.59
C ASP A 143 12.89 1.03 -21.00
N ARG A 144 11.69 0.52 -20.75
CA ARG A 144 11.27 -0.81 -21.17
C ARG A 144 10.05 -0.74 -22.06
N ASP A 145 10.28 -0.97 -23.35
CA ASP A 145 9.21 -1.00 -24.35
C ASP A 145 8.50 -2.36 -24.46
N ASP A 146 9.10 -3.42 -23.91
CA ASP A 146 8.57 -4.79 -23.97
C ASP A 146 7.40 -5.04 -23.00
N GLY A 147 7.20 -4.15 -22.02
CA GLY A 147 6.14 -4.28 -21.01
C GLY A 147 6.45 -5.30 -19.93
N ASP A 148 7.64 -5.90 -19.94
CA ASP A 148 8.13 -6.80 -18.90
C ASP A 148 8.93 -6.03 -17.86
N PHE A 149 8.26 -5.63 -16.78
CA PHE A 149 8.84 -4.84 -15.71
C PHE A 149 9.29 -5.74 -14.55
N PRO A 150 10.51 -5.54 -14.00
CA PRO A 150 10.96 -6.30 -12.84
C PRO A 150 10.16 -5.99 -11.56
N GLY A 151 9.54 -4.83 -11.48
CA GLY A 151 8.71 -4.39 -10.38
C GLY A 151 7.21 -4.46 -10.70
N ALA A 152 6.40 -3.90 -9.81
CA ALA A 152 4.96 -3.85 -9.99
C ALA A 152 4.57 -2.99 -11.20
N ASN A 153 3.63 -3.50 -12.02
CA ASN A 153 2.98 -2.75 -13.09
C ASN A 153 1.47 -2.60 -12.83
N LEU A 154 1.14 -2.51 -11.56
CA LEU A 154 -0.19 -2.20 -11.03
C LEU A 154 -0.03 -1.30 -9.82
N GLY A 155 -0.84 -0.26 -9.72
CA GLY A 155 -0.80 0.65 -8.59
C GLY A 155 -2.15 0.93 -7.97
N LEU A 156 -2.13 1.32 -6.71
CA LEU A 156 -3.25 1.94 -6.02
C LEU A 156 -3.00 3.44 -5.95
N TYR A 157 -3.93 4.23 -6.48
CA TYR A 157 -3.98 5.67 -6.27
C TYR A 157 -5.17 6.00 -5.37
N SER A 158 -4.94 6.69 -4.28
CA SER A 158 -5.97 7.05 -3.31
C SER A 158 -6.26 8.53 -3.36
N ILE A 159 -7.54 8.90 -3.28
CA ILE A 159 -7.99 10.28 -3.13
C ILE A 159 -9.01 10.38 -1.99
N THR A 160 -9.00 11.52 -1.32
CA THR A 160 -9.98 11.86 -0.29
C THR A 160 -10.63 13.18 -0.69
N TYR A 161 -11.94 13.17 -0.91
CA TYR A 161 -12.68 14.39 -1.13
C TYR A 161 -13.09 15.01 0.19
N LEU A 162 -12.98 16.31 0.29
CA LEU A 162 -13.13 17.06 1.54
C LEU A 162 -14.31 18.03 1.53
N ASN A 163 -15.02 18.15 0.40
CA ASN A 163 -16.00 19.20 0.15
C ASN A 163 -15.39 20.62 0.27
N ASP A 164 -14.09 20.73 0.00
CA ASP A 164 -13.36 21.99 -0.10
C ASP A 164 -12.88 22.16 -1.54
N LEU A 165 -13.42 23.17 -2.22
CA LEU A 165 -13.18 23.38 -3.65
C LEU A 165 -11.71 23.44 -4.02
N GLU A 166 -10.91 24.17 -3.25
CA GLU A 166 -9.49 24.37 -3.56
C GLU A 166 -8.67 23.09 -3.31
N GLN A 167 -8.99 22.35 -2.26
CA GLN A 167 -8.31 21.09 -1.95
C GLN A 167 -8.74 19.97 -2.90
N ASP A 168 -10.03 19.83 -3.15
CA ASP A 168 -10.55 18.82 -4.07
C ASP A 168 -10.04 19.06 -5.50
N LYS A 169 -9.95 20.33 -5.93
CA LYS A 169 -9.35 20.70 -7.20
C LYS A 169 -7.88 20.28 -7.28
N ARG A 170 -7.07 20.57 -6.25
CA ARG A 170 -5.65 20.15 -6.21
C ARG A 170 -5.50 18.64 -6.26
N THR A 171 -6.37 17.92 -5.56
CA THR A 171 -6.41 16.46 -5.57
C THR A 171 -6.70 15.93 -6.97
N LEU A 172 -7.66 16.52 -7.68
CA LEU A 172 -7.98 16.15 -9.06
C LEU A 172 -6.86 16.50 -10.04
N GLU A 173 -6.21 17.65 -9.89
CA GLU A 173 -5.05 18.06 -10.71
C GLU A 173 -3.87 17.09 -10.50
N ALA A 174 -3.60 16.68 -9.26
CA ALA A 174 -2.57 15.69 -8.95
C ALA A 174 -2.90 14.31 -9.55
N PHE A 175 -4.16 13.88 -9.47
CA PHE A 175 -4.62 12.65 -10.10
C PHE A 175 -4.57 12.72 -11.63
N HIS A 176 -4.90 13.86 -12.22
CA HIS A 176 -4.76 14.05 -13.66
C HIS A 176 -3.30 13.86 -14.12
N ALA A 177 -2.37 14.52 -13.46
CA ALA A 177 -0.94 14.39 -13.78
C ALA A 177 -0.44 12.94 -13.64
N PHE A 178 -0.89 12.23 -12.61
CA PHE A 178 -0.61 10.80 -12.43
C PHE A 178 -1.17 9.97 -13.58
N ARG A 179 -2.42 10.20 -14.00
CA ARG A 179 -3.04 9.47 -15.10
C ARG A 179 -2.27 9.60 -16.41
N GLU A 180 -1.84 10.82 -16.74
CA GLU A 180 -1.03 11.06 -17.94
C GLU A 180 0.31 10.32 -17.88
N GLU A 181 0.97 10.32 -16.73
CA GLU A 181 2.20 9.54 -16.54
C GLU A 181 1.93 8.04 -16.66
N ALA A 182 0.87 7.55 -16.01
CA ALA A 182 0.49 6.14 -16.05
C ALA A 182 0.21 5.65 -17.48
N GLU A 183 -0.48 6.46 -18.30
CA GLU A 183 -0.74 6.14 -19.69
C GLU A 183 0.55 6.09 -20.52
N ARG A 184 1.42 7.10 -20.39
CA ARG A 184 2.72 7.13 -21.07
C ARG A 184 3.60 5.93 -20.71
N LYS A 185 3.57 5.50 -19.42
CA LYS A 185 4.37 4.40 -18.88
C LYS A 185 3.68 3.04 -18.96
N ARG A 186 2.47 2.95 -19.52
CA ARG A 186 1.64 1.72 -19.57
C ARG A 186 1.44 1.08 -18.21
N PHE A 187 1.31 1.92 -17.19
CA PHE A 187 1.10 1.52 -15.82
C PHE A 187 -0.39 1.37 -15.54
N ARG A 188 -0.80 0.21 -15.07
CA ARG A 188 -2.18 -0.05 -14.67
C ARG A 188 -2.40 0.46 -13.25
N TYR A 189 -3.60 0.89 -12.97
CA TYR A 189 -3.94 1.32 -11.61
C TYR A 189 -5.43 1.10 -11.32
N PHE A 190 -5.74 1.09 -10.04
CA PHE A 190 -7.09 1.23 -9.52
C PHE A 190 -7.15 2.44 -8.59
N LEU A 191 -8.32 3.08 -8.57
CA LEU A 191 -8.59 4.26 -7.79
C LEU A 191 -9.34 3.87 -6.53
N GLU A 192 -8.86 4.35 -5.39
CA GLU A 192 -9.54 4.27 -4.11
C GLU A 192 -10.01 5.67 -3.72
N VAL A 193 -11.28 5.80 -3.37
CA VAL A 193 -11.87 7.06 -2.97
C VAL A 193 -12.31 6.93 -1.52
N PHE A 194 -11.77 7.79 -0.67
CA PHE A 194 -12.12 7.86 0.74
C PHE A 194 -13.12 8.96 1.02
N ASP A 195 -13.94 8.70 2.03
CA ASP A 195 -14.75 9.74 2.66
C ASP A 195 -13.86 10.78 3.37
N PRO A 196 -14.37 12.00 3.59
CA PRO A 196 -13.62 13.03 4.29
C PRO A 196 -13.11 12.55 5.66
N ASN A 197 -11.85 12.80 5.94
CA ASN A 197 -11.23 12.51 7.24
C ASN A 197 -11.47 13.59 8.30
N VAL A 198 -12.02 14.72 7.90
CA VAL A 198 -12.39 15.86 8.75
C VAL A 198 -13.85 16.24 8.51
N ASP A 199 -14.42 17.08 9.35
CA ASP A 199 -15.76 17.62 9.13
C ASP A 199 -15.83 18.37 7.78
N SER A 200 -16.59 17.83 6.86
CA SER A 200 -16.79 18.36 5.51
C SER A 200 -18.06 19.18 5.38
N GLY A 201 -18.88 19.26 6.43
CA GLY A 201 -20.20 19.87 6.38
C GLY A 201 -21.23 19.07 5.57
N ILE A 202 -20.87 17.87 5.08
CA ILE A 202 -21.79 16.96 4.39
C ILE A 202 -22.33 15.98 5.44
N PRO A 203 -23.66 15.85 5.59
CA PRO A 203 -24.22 14.84 6.47
C PRO A 203 -23.86 13.42 5.97
N PRO A 204 -23.66 12.46 6.87
CA PRO A 204 -23.31 11.09 6.53
C PRO A 204 -24.42 10.37 5.76
#